data_c2286c61978c566cc6047dda8a1b5410
#
_entry.id   c2286c61978c566cc6047dda8a1b5410
#
_cell.length_a   1.000
_cell.length_b   1.000
_cell.length_c   1.000
_cell.angle_alpha   90.00
_cell.angle_beta   90.00
_cell.angle_gamma   90.00
#
_symmetry.space_group_name_H-M   'P 1'
#
loop_
_entity.id
_entity.type
_entity.pdbx_description
1 polymer ?
#
loop_
_entity_poly.entity_id
_entity_poly.type
_entity_poly.pdbx_seq_one_letter_code
_entity_poly.pdbx_strand_id
1 'polypeptide(L)'
;MKRHSLALICMLGSFLSYAQEPQPPHWSYEGATGPAHWGDLNADYSICKTGKEQSPINIGHTVAEKLPPIDFHYLPSPLKLIDNGHTVQVNYAPGSSITVAGKKYELVQFHYHHPSEEAVHGKHYDLVIHLVHKDAEGHLAVVAVLFKQGASDAAVKAVVDHLPSQKEQETTVDTTIDATSLLPQTRSYYTFGGSLTIPPCTEGVTWFVLQTPSTLSSEELATLAKLYPHNARPLQPLNDRTVRASAGLR
;
A
#
# COMPACT_ATOMS: atom_id res chain seq x y z
N MET A 1 76.08 -27.26 19.27
CA MET A 1 75.32 -26.81 18.09
C MET A 1 73.93 -27.42 18.19
N LYS A 2 72.93 -26.64 18.63
CA LYS A 2 71.48 -27.04 18.70
C LYS A 2 70.74 -26.49 17.53
N ARG A 3 70.20 -27.36 16.64
CA ARG A 3 69.36 -26.98 15.50
C ARG A 3 67.93 -26.79 15.99
N HIS A 4 67.39 -25.61 15.81
CA HIS A 4 65.96 -25.34 16.05
C HIS A 4 65.24 -25.52 14.73
N SER A 5 64.33 -26.49 14.67
CA SER A 5 63.39 -26.66 13.55
C SER A 5 62.19 -25.77 13.79
N LEU A 6 61.94 -24.87 12.85
CA LEU A 6 60.77 -23.99 12.83
C LEU A 6 59.65 -24.71 12.07
N ALA A 7 58.59 -25.10 12.79
CA ALA A 7 57.40 -25.69 12.17
C ALA A 7 56.48 -24.54 11.69
N LEU A 8 56.23 -24.50 10.37
CA LEU A 8 55.31 -23.55 9.73
C LEU A 8 53.91 -24.13 9.79
N ILE A 9 53.02 -23.56 10.63
CA ILE A 9 51.61 -23.94 10.72
C ILE A 9 50.87 -23.15 9.64
N CYS A 10 50.43 -23.83 8.55
CA CYS A 10 49.51 -23.29 7.59
C CYS A 10 48.08 -23.34 8.18
N MET A 11 47.56 -22.17 8.56
CA MET A 11 46.13 -22.02 8.84
C MET A 11 45.36 -21.98 7.53
N LEU A 12 44.62 -23.04 7.19
CA LEU A 12 43.62 -23.04 6.16
C LEU A 12 42.38 -22.28 6.69
N GLY A 13 42.25 -21.02 6.30
CA GLY A 13 41.03 -20.23 6.50
C GLY A 13 39.91 -20.77 5.61
N SER A 14 38.93 -21.44 6.17
CA SER A 14 37.70 -21.82 5.45
C SER A 14 36.87 -20.57 5.21
N PHE A 15 36.84 -20.05 3.99
CA PHE A 15 35.90 -19.01 3.58
C PHE A 15 34.52 -19.68 3.47
N LEU A 16 33.65 -19.44 4.42
CA LEU A 16 32.23 -19.71 4.32
C LEU A 16 31.65 -18.74 3.29
N SER A 17 31.42 -19.22 2.08
CA SER A 17 30.63 -18.49 1.09
C SER A 17 29.20 -18.43 1.59
N TYR A 18 28.77 -17.30 2.11
CA TYR A 18 27.34 -17.03 2.31
C TYR A 18 26.70 -16.96 0.93
N ALA A 19 25.91 -17.95 0.57
CA ALA A 19 25.05 -17.87 -0.60
C ALA A 19 24.06 -16.70 -0.35
N GLN A 20 24.14 -15.69 -1.20
CA GLN A 20 23.20 -14.58 -1.19
C GLN A 20 21.84 -15.14 -1.57
N GLU A 21 20.83 -14.97 -0.72
CA GLU A 21 19.47 -15.39 -1.09
C GLU A 21 19.06 -14.70 -2.41
N PRO A 22 18.43 -15.45 -3.33
CA PRO A 22 18.02 -14.88 -4.60
C PRO A 22 17.03 -13.74 -4.31
N GLN A 23 17.39 -12.54 -4.77
CA GLN A 23 16.49 -11.39 -4.68
C GLN A 23 15.21 -11.71 -5.46
N PRO A 24 14.02 -11.35 -4.93
CA PRO A 24 12.77 -11.54 -5.66
C PRO A 24 12.85 -10.82 -7.02
N PRO A 25 12.27 -11.40 -8.07
CA PRO A 25 12.36 -10.81 -9.40
C PRO A 25 11.72 -9.42 -9.39
N HIS A 26 12.39 -8.48 -10.04
CA HIS A 26 11.86 -7.14 -10.20
C HIS A 26 10.57 -7.18 -11.03
N TRP A 27 9.53 -6.51 -10.53
CA TRP A 27 8.25 -6.35 -11.22
C TRP A 27 8.01 -4.85 -11.51
N SER A 28 7.13 -4.56 -12.44
CA SER A 28 6.79 -3.19 -12.83
C SER A 28 5.29 -3.10 -13.15
N TYR A 29 4.83 -1.93 -13.56
CA TYR A 29 3.46 -1.75 -14.04
C TYR A 29 3.33 -1.86 -15.57
N GLU A 30 4.42 -2.03 -16.30
CA GLU A 30 4.44 -2.05 -17.76
C GLU A 30 5.34 -3.16 -18.33
N GLY A 31 5.12 -3.49 -19.60
CA GLY A 31 5.99 -4.40 -20.36
C GLY A 31 6.01 -5.84 -19.84
N ALA A 32 7.13 -6.52 -20.01
CA ALA A 32 7.30 -7.95 -19.71
C ALA A 32 7.25 -8.28 -18.21
N THR A 33 7.42 -7.31 -17.33
CA THR A 33 7.32 -7.47 -15.87
C THR A 33 6.07 -6.78 -15.29
N GLY A 34 5.15 -6.37 -16.16
CA GLY A 34 3.89 -5.72 -15.81
C GLY A 34 2.83 -6.68 -15.25
N PRO A 35 1.65 -6.16 -14.84
CA PRO A 35 0.61 -6.91 -14.12
C PRO A 35 0.12 -8.18 -14.82
N ALA A 36 0.11 -8.20 -16.15
CA ALA A 36 -0.30 -9.38 -16.90
C ALA A 36 0.66 -10.58 -16.72
N HIS A 37 1.88 -10.33 -16.28
CA HIS A 37 2.96 -11.31 -16.16
C HIS A 37 3.38 -11.60 -14.71
N TRP A 38 2.88 -10.83 -13.72
CA TRP A 38 3.32 -10.97 -12.32
C TRP A 38 3.28 -12.41 -11.82
N GLY A 39 2.18 -13.12 -12.08
CA GLY A 39 2.04 -14.53 -11.64
C GLY A 39 2.98 -15.53 -12.31
N ASP A 40 3.70 -15.12 -13.34
CA ASP A 40 4.66 -15.96 -14.08
C ASP A 40 6.13 -15.57 -13.76
N LEU A 41 6.37 -14.45 -13.06
CA LEU A 41 7.71 -13.97 -12.70
C LEU A 41 8.38 -14.82 -11.63
N ASN A 42 7.59 -15.33 -10.68
CA ASN A 42 8.06 -16.14 -9.56
C ASN A 42 6.93 -17.05 -9.08
N ALA A 43 7.26 -18.23 -8.58
CA ALA A 43 6.30 -19.16 -7.99
C ALA A 43 5.51 -18.53 -6.84
N ASP A 44 6.15 -17.69 -6.01
CA ASP A 44 5.53 -16.97 -4.90
C ASP A 44 4.50 -15.93 -5.36
N TYR A 45 4.55 -15.52 -6.64
CA TYR A 45 3.60 -14.56 -7.22
C TYR A 45 2.45 -15.24 -7.99
N SER A 46 2.41 -16.58 -8.02
CA SER A 46 1.41 -17.34 -8.79
C SER A 46 -0.03 -16.95 -8.48
N ILE A 47 -0.33 -16.51 -7.25
CA ILE A 47 -1.65 -16.06 -6.84
C ILE A 47 -2.09 -14.76 -7.53
N CYS A 48 -1.16 -13.94 -8.05
CA CYS A 48 -1.50 -12.77 -8.88
C CYS A 48 -2.28 -13.16 -10.14
N LYS A 49 -2.11 -14.40 -10.63
CA LYS A 49 -2.76 -14.97 -11.81
C LYS A 49 -3.90 -15.93 -11.45
N THR A 50 -3.75 -16.72 -10.38
CA THR A 50 -4.67 -17.81 -10.06
C THR A 50 -5.69 -17.45 -8.98
N GLY A 51 -5.45 -16.39 -8.22
CA GLY A 51 -6.30 -15.91 -7.13
C GLY A 51 -7.71 -15.57 -7.62
N LYS A 52 -8.69 -15.73 -6.73
CA LYS A 52 -10.11 -15.50 -7.00
C LYS A 52 -10.67 -14.27 -6.29
N GLU A 53 -9.96 -13.78 -5.29
CA GLU A 53 -10.34 -12.60 -4.52
C GLU A 53 -9.36 -11.45 -4.70
N GLN A 54 -8.94 -11.23 -5.96
CA GLN A 54 -7.94 -10.25 -6.30
C GLN A 54 -8.47 -8.81 -6.27
N SER A 55 -7.59 -7.86 -5.91
CA SER A 55 -7.80 -6.40 -5.92
C SER A 55 -6.86 -5.74 -6.95
N PRO A 56 -7.21 -4.53 -7.46
CA PRO A 56 -8.43 -3.76 -7.21
C PRO A 56 -9.65 -4.27 -7.98
N ILE A 57 -10.85 -3.76 -7.66
CA ILE A 57 -12.09 -4.11 -8.35
C ILE A 57 -12.87 -2.87 -8.83
N ASN A 58 -13.81 -3.08 -9.76
CA ASN A 58 -14.84 -2.09 -10.05
C ASN A 58 -16.00 -2.25 -9.06
N ILE A 59 -16.26 -1.22 -8.27
CA ILE A 59 -17.39 -1.13 -7.35
C ILE A 59 -18.61 -0.66 -8.17
N GLY A 60 -19.32 -1.63 -8.78
CA GLY A 60 -20.49 -1.36 -9.62
C GLY A 60 -21.80 -1.62 -8.89
N HIS A 61 -22.11 -2.90 -8.65
CA HIS A 61 -23.28 -3.32 -7.90
C HIS A 61 -22.93 -3.55 -6.44
N THR A 62 -23.73 -2.98 -5.52
CA THR A 62 -23.50 -3.11 -4.08
C THR A 62 -24.78 -3.51 -3.35
N VAL A 63 -24.60 -4.25 -2.25
CA VAL A 63 -25.69 -4.56 -1.32
C VAL A 63 -25.63 -3.56 -0.16
N ALA A 64 -26.69 -2.77 0.00
CA ALA A 64 -26.82 -1.86 1.13
C ALA A 64 -26.99 -2.64 2.43
N GLU A 65 -26.18 -2.34 3.44
CA GLU A 65 -26.19 -3.03 4.73
C GLU A 65 -25.95 -2.02 5.86
N LYS A 66 -26.52 -2.28 7.04
CA LYS A 66 -26.17 -1.52 8.24
C LYS A 66 -24.81 -1.97 8.77
N LEU A 67 -23.75 -1.52 8.11
CA LEU A 67 -22.40 -1.82 8.53
C LEU A 67 -21.99 -1.03 9.77
N PRO A 68 -21.15 -1.59 10.66
CA PRO A 68 -20.60 -0.86 11.80
C PRO A 68 -19.76 0.33 11.31
N PRO A 69 -19.73 1.45 12.04
CA PRO A 69 -18.82 2.54 11.70
C PRO A 69 -17.36 2.10 11.83
N ILE A 70 -16.50 2.74 11.05
CA ILE A 70 -15.04 2.65 11.27
C ILE A 70 -14.69 3.73 12.29
N ASP A 71 -14.17 3.31 13.43
CA ASP A 71 -13.64 4.22 14.44
C ASP A 71 -12.15 4.48 14.14
N PHE A 72 -11.85 5.72 13.75
CA PHE A 72 -10.50 6.14 13.39
C PHE A 72 -9.82 6.78 14.59
N HIS A 73 -8.72 6.22 15.01
CA HIS A 73 -7.84 6.76 16.05
C HIS A 73 -6.45 6.98 15.47
N TYR A 74 -6.27 8.08 14.73
CA TYR A 74 -4.97 8.46 14.19
C TYR A 74 -4.33 9.56 15.03
N LEU A 75 -3.05 9.43 15.26
CA LEU A 75 -2.21 10.38 15.99
C LEU A 75 -1.18 10.96 15.03
N PRO A 76 -0.73 12.19 15.21
CA PRO A 76 0.39 12.72 14.47
C PRO A 76 1.62 11.81 14.59
N SER A 77 2.32 11.60 13.47
CA SER A 77 3.50 10.76 13.35
C SER A 77 4.67 11.56 12.76
N PRO A 78 5.93 11.30 13.13
CA PRO A 78 7.06 11.80 12.36
C PRO A 78 6.93 11.41 10.90
N LEU A 79 7.23 12.33 9.99
CA LEU A 79 7.14 12.06 8.55
C LEU A 79 8.36 11.23 8.09
N LYS A 80 8.11 9.95 7.80
CA LYS A 80 9.08 9.00 7.27
C LYS A 80 8.66 8.54 5.90
N LEU A 81 9.43 8.90 4.90
CA LEU A 81 9.13 8.69 3.49
C LEU A 81 10.11 7.70 2.87
N ILE A 82 9.62 6.85 2.00
CA ILE A 82 10.42 6.02 1.11
C ILE A 82 9.81 6.02 -0.29
N ASP A 83 10.62 6.30 -1.30
CA ASP A 83 10.33 5.93 -2.69
C ASP A 83 10.77 4.47 -2.87
N ASN A 84 9.83 3.54 -2.87
CA ASN A 84 10.12 2.10 -2.95
C ASN A 84 10.25 1.58 -4.39
N GLY A 85 10.41 2.49 -5.37
CA GLY A 85 10.51 2.17 -6.79
C GLY A 85 9.16 1.99 -7.50
N HIS A 86 8.04 1.95 -6.75
CA HIS A 86 6.68 1.73 -7.25
C HIS A 86 5.69 2.80 -6.82
N THR A 87 5.95 3.43 -5.69
CA THR A 87 5.18 4.54 -5.12
C THR A 87 6.02 5.27 -4.07
N VAL A 88 5.55 6.43 -3.61
CA VAL A 88 6.04 7.02 -2.35
C VAL A 88 5.15 6.53 -1.22
N GLN A 89 5.77 5.94 -0.23
CA GLN A 89 5.15 5.39 0.97
C GLN A 89 5.55 6.21 2.18
N VAL A 90 4.59 6.43 3.08
CA VAL A 90 4.81 7.03 4.40
C VAL A 90 4.70 5.92 5.45
N ASN A 91 5.80 5.60 6.12
CA ASN A 91 5.82 4.69 7.26
C ASN A 91 5.30 5.40 8.50
N TYR A 92 4.30 4.82 9.16
CA TYR A 92 3.60 5.46 10.26
C TYR A 92 4.08 4.94 11.62
N ALA A 93 4.24 5.83 12.58
CA ALA A 93 4.63 5.41 13.93
C ALA A 93 3.52 4.60 14.62
N PRO A 94 3.86 3.62 15.49
CA PRO A 94 2.87 2.87 16.25
C PRO A 94 1.94 3.76 17.09
N GLY A 95 0.69 3.27 17.32
CA GLY A 95 -0.31 3.94 18.16
C GLY A 95 -1.53 4.43 17.40
N SER A 96 -1.42 4.61 16.07
CA SER A 96 -2.56 4.94 15.20
C SER A 96 -3.31 3.67 14.78
N SER A 97 -4.64 3.71 14.74
CA SER A 97 -5.43 2.51 14.45
C SER A 97 -6.81 2.83 13.91
N ILE A 98 -7.47 1.80 13.36
CA ILE A 98 -8.91 1.75 13.18
C ILE A 98 -9.50 0.63 14.02
N THR A 99 -10.77 0.81 14.43
CA THR A 99 -11.57 -0.27 15.03
C THR A 99 -12.86 -0.44 14.24
N VAL A 100 -13.15 -1.67 13.82
CA VAL A 100 -14.36 -2.01 13.06
C VAL A 100 -14.98 -3.26 13.68
N ALA A 101 -16.25 -3.18 14.09
CA ALA A 101 -16.94 -4.29 14.76
C ALA A 101 -16.17 -4.86 15.97
N GLY A 102 -15.48 -4.01 16.73
CA GLY A 102 -14.67 -4.39 17.89
C GLY A 102 -13.28 -4.94 17.55
N LYS A 103 -12.95 -5.13 16.27
CA LYS A 103 -11.63 -5.59 15.84
C LYS A 103 -10.72 -4.39 15.54
N LYS A 104 -9.56 -4.33 16.21
CA LYS A 104 -8.57 -3.27 16.07
C LYS A 104 -7.52 -3.67 15.03
N TYR A 105 -7.13 -2.69 14.17
CA TYR A 105 -6.02 -2.80 13.23
C TYR A 105 -5.13 -1.57 13.35
N GLU A 106 -3.84 -1.74 13.54
CA GLU A 106 -2.87 -0.66 13.65
C GLU A 106 -2.45 -0.16 12.26
N LEU A 107 -2.39 1.17 12.09
CA LEU A 107 -1.87 1.81 10.88
C LEU A 107 -0.36 1.57 10.78
N VAL A 108 0.06 0.96 9.69
CA VAL A 108 1.47 0.63 9.43
C VAL A 108 2.10 1.66 8.48
N GLN A 109 1.41 1.98 7.40
CA GLN A 109 1.89 2.88 6.37
C GLN A 109 0.72 3.34 5.50
N PHE A 110 0.93 4.40 4.71
CA PHE A 110 0.07 4.72 3.58
C PHE A 110 0.91 5.05 2.34
N HIS A 111 0.32 4.86 1.17
CA HIS A 111 0.94 5.12 -0.13
C HIS A 111 -0.14 5.48 -1.16
N TYR A 112 0.28 5.98 -2.33
CA TYR A 112 -0.66 6.39 -3.36
C TYR A 112 -0.54 5.61 -4.66
N HIS A 113 -1.64 5.61 -5.43
CA HIS A 113 -1.67 5.17 -6.82
C HIS A 113 -2.33 6.23 -7.70
N HIS A 114 -1.80 6.43 -8.90
CA HIS A 114 -2.31 7.33 -9.93
C HIS A 114 -2.43 6.59 -11.28
N PRO A 115 -3.65 6.60 -11.89
CA PRO A 115 -4.95 6.96 -11.31
C PRO A 115 -5.34 6.06 -10.13
N SER A 116 -6.56 6.23 -9.56
CA SER A 116 -7.03 5.31 -8.52
C SER A 116 -7.05 3.87 -9.02
N GLU A 117 -6.69 2.93 -8.16
CA GLU A 117 -6.75 1.51 -8.51
C GLU A 117 -8.21 1.03 -8.55
N GLU A 118 -9.03 1.40 -7.55
CA GLU A 118 -10.45 1.12 -7.55
C GLU A 118 -11.18 2.02 -8.54
N ALA A 119 -12.17 1.43 -9.23
CA ALA A 119 -13.16 2.18 -9.97
C ALA A 119 -14.51 2.13 -9.25
N VAL A 120 -15.27 3.22 -9.33
CA VAL A 120 -16.66 3.28 -8.85
C VAL A 120 -17.57 3.51 -10.06
N HIS A 121 -18.47 2.57 -10.31
CA HIS A 121 -19.33 2.56 -11.52
C HIS A 121 -18.53 2.73 -12.83
N GLY A 122 -17.38 2.07 -12.92
CA GLY A 122 -16.51 2.07 -14.10
C GLY A 122 -15.64 3.32 -14.25
N LYS A 123 -15.62 4.22 -13.27
CA LYS A 123 -14.84 5.46 -13.32
C LYS A 123 -13.73 5.44 -12.26
N HIS A 124 -12.51 5.68 -12.69
CA HIS A 124 -11.38 5.94 -11.80
C HIS A 124 -11.41 7.40 -11.31
N TYR A 125 -10.87 7.61 -10.13
CA TYR A 125 -10.56 8.92 -9.58
C TYR A 125 -9.13 9.33 -9.95
N ASP A 126 -8.80 10.61 -9.72
CA ASP A 126 -7.48 11.14 -10.09
C ASP A 126 -6.35 10.44 -9.32
N LEU A 127 -6.61 10.04 -8.07
CA LEU A 127 -5.64 9.36 -7.20
C LEU A 127 -6.39 8.55 -6.14
N VAL A 128 -5.75 7.54 -5.59
CA VAL A 128 -6.16 6.85 -4.35
C VAL A 128 -5.01 6.80 -3.38
N ILE A 129 -5.29 6.95 -2.09
CA ILE A 129 -4.36 6.67 -1.00
C ILE A 129 -4.86 5.43 -0.26
N HIS A 130 -3.99 4.43 -0.14
CA HIS A 130 -4.22 3.22 0.63
C HIS A 130 -3.57 3.37 2.00
N LEU A 131 -4.37 3.41 3.06
CA LEU A 131 -3.90 3.32 4.43
C LEU A 131 -3.93 1.85 4.86
N VAL A 132 -2.75 1.28 4.99
CA VAL A 132 -2.57 -0.16 5.29
C VAL A 132 -2.48 -0.37 6.78
N HIS A 133 -3.36 -1.21 7.29
CA HIS A 133 -3.46 -1.56 8.71
C HIS A 133 -3.25 -3.05 8.90
N LYS A 134 -2.84 -3.43 10.12
CA LYS A 134 -2.60 -4.82 10.50
C LYS A 134 -3.13 -5.09 11.92
N ASP A 135 -3.83 -6.22 12.11
CA ASP A 135 -4.22 -6.69 13.43
C ASP A 135 -3.09 -7.44 14.15
N ALA A 136 -3.34 -7.88 15.39
CA ALA A 136 -2.36 -8.58 16.20
C ALA A 136 -1.99 -9.96 15.64
N GLU A 137 -2.86 -10.58 14.85
CA GLU A 137 -2.65 -11.86 14.18
C GLU A 137 -1.97 -11.72 12.81
N GLY A 138 -1.76 -10.48 12.34
CA GLY A 138 -1.10 -10.18 11.07
C GLY A 138 -2.06 -10.04 9.88
N HIS A 139 -3.38 -10.13 10.06
CA HIS A 139 -4.34 -9.89 8.98
C HIS A 139 -4.37 -8.42 8.59
N LEU A 140 -4.50 -8.17 7.30
CA LEU A 140 -4.48 -6.82 6.76
C LEU A 140 -5.89 -6.26 6.55
N ALA A 141 -6.01 -4.98 6.83
CA ALA A 141 -7.15 -4.16 6.44
C ALA A 141 -6.64 -2.90 5.73
N VAL A 142 -7.24 -2.55 4.60
CA VAL A 142 -6.88 -1.34 3.85
C VAL A 142 -8.07 -0.40 3.81
N VAL A 143 -7.83 0.86 4.22
CA VAL A 143 -8.76 1.95 3.97
C VAL A 143 -8.29 2.67 2.72
N ALA A 144 -9.11 2.65 1.66
CA ALA A 144 -8.85 3.37 0.43
C ALA A 144 -9.60 4.71 0.45
N VAL A 145 -8.86 5.79 0.31
CA VAL A 145 -9.41 7.15 0.17
C VAL A 145 -9.21 7.60 -1.26
N LEU A 146 -10.32 7.77 -1.98
CA LEU A 146 -10.32 8.26 -3.34
C LEU A 146 -10.14 9.77 -3.36
N PHE A 147 -9.36 10.31 -4.29
CA PHE A 147 -9.11 11.73 -4.42
C PHE A 147 -9.51 12.27 -5.80
N LYS A 148 -10.02 13.49 -5.81
CA LYS A 148 -10.26 14.29 -7.01
C LYS A 148 -9.61 15.66 -6.86
N GLN A 149 -9.36 16.34 -7.96
CA GLN A 149 -8.85 17.71 -7.92
C GLN A 149 -9.79 18.63 -7.15
N GLY A 150 -9.22 19.51 -6.33
CA GLY A 150 -9.93 20.46 -5.49
C GLY A 150 -9.00 21.24 -4.58
N ALA A 151 -9.39 21.38 -3.32
CA ALA A 151 -8.53 22.01 -2.30
C ALA A 151 -7.34 21.12 -1.98
N SER A 152 -6.21 21.73 -1.61
CA SER A 152 -5.01 21.06 -1.11
C SER A 152 -5.33 20.26 0.16
N ASP A 153 -4.68 19.11 0.32
CA ASP A 153 -4.70 18.29 1.53
C ASP A 153 -3.40 18.44 2.30
N ALA A 154 -3.48 18.63 3.61
CA ALA A 154 -2.31 18.91 4.44
C ALA A 154 -1.30 17.73 4.47
N ALA A 155 -1.78 16.49 4.50
CA ALA A 155 -0.91 15.32 4.51
C ALA A 155 -0.31 15.08 3.12
N VAL A 156 -1.09 15.23 2.04
CA VAL A 156 -0.58 15.15 0.66
C VAL A 156 0.48 16.23 0.41
N LYS A 157 0.20 17.46 0.85
CA LYS A 157 1.16 18.57 0.73
C LYS A 157 2.47 18.26 1.47
N ALA A 158 2.39 17.75 2.69
CA ALA A 158 3.59 17.39 3.46
C ALA A 158 4.43 16.31 2.74
N VAL A 159 3.80 15.33 2.09
CA VAL A 159 4.49 14.34 1.26
C VAL A 159 5.16 14.98 0.05
N VAL A 160 4.42 15.82 -0.70
CA VAL A 160 4.91 16.47 -1.92
C VAL A 160 6.08 17.41 -1.63
N ASP A 161 6.02 18.16 -0.52
CA ASP A 161 7.08 19.09 -0.13
C ASP A 161 8.39 18.38 0.28
N HIS A 162 8.34 17.07 0.57
CA HIS A 162 9.48 16.32 1.13
C HIS A 162 9.76 15.01 0.37
N LEU A 163 9.42 14.94 -0.91
CA LEU A 163 9.66 13.74 -1.73
C LEU A 163 11.12 13.25 -1.62
N PRO A 164 11.35 11.93 -1.44
CA PRO A 164 12.69 11.37 -1.39
C PRO A 164 13.47 11.65 -2.67
N SER A 165 14.73 12.01 -2.53
CA SER A 165 15.63 12.21 -3.68
C SER A 165 16.28 10.93 -4.18
N GLN A 166 16.21 9.85 -3.39
CA GLN A 166 16.78 8.53 -3.70
C GLN A 166 15.74 7.45 -3.48
N LYS A 167 15.70 6.47 -4.39
CA LYS A 167 14.85 5.29 -4.26
C LYS A 167 15.39 4.33 -3.20
N GLU A 168 14.49 3.56 -2.59
CA GLU A 168 14.78 2.49 -1.63
C GLU A 168 15.50 2.95 -0.35
N GLN A 169 15.56 4.26 -0.12
CA GLN A 169 16.10 4.84 1.10
C GLN A 169 15.01 5.58 1.87
N GLU A 170 14.77 5.16 3.12
CA GLU A 170 13.88 5.89 4.03
C GLU A 170 14.52 7.22 4.43
N THR A 171 13.73 8.29 4.30
CA THR A 171 14.07 9.63 4.74
C THR A 171 13.15 10.04 5.88
N THR A 172 13.70 10.43 7.02
CA THR A 172 12.96 11.05 8.12
C THR A 172 13.13 12.56 8.04
N VAL A 173 12.02 13.28 8.09
CA VAL A 173 12.00 14.75 8.02
C VAL A 173 11.60 15.30 9.38
N ASP A 174 12.13 16.48 9.73
CA ASP A 174 11.75 17.19 10.96
C ASP A 174 10.40 17.89 10.78
N THR A 175 9.38 17.07 10.53
CA THR A 175 7.98 17.49 10.46
C THR A 175 7.08 16.33 10.88
N THR A 176 5.83 16.62 11.22
CA THR A 176 4.82 15.63 11.56
C THR A 176 3.74 15.58 10.50
N ILE A 177 3.15 14.40 10.32
CA ILE A 177 2.02 14.16 9.44
C ILE A 177 0.86 13.57 10.26
N ASP A 178 -0.36 14.01 9.97
CA ASP A 178 -1.59 13.47 10.55
C ASP A 178 -2.46 12.88 9.45
N ALA A 179 -2.57 11.55 9.43
CA ALA A 179 -3.37 10.83 8.45
C ALA A 179 -4.89 11.13 8.56
N THR A 180 -5.33 11.79 9.64
CA THR A 180 -6.74 12.21 9.79
C THR A 180 -7.14 13.19 8.70
N SER A 181 -6.23 14.04 8.20
CA SER A 181 -6.52 15.01 7.14
C SER A 181 -6.90 14.34 5.80
N LEU A 182 -6.38 13.13 5.54
CA LEU A 182 -6.72 12.37 4.33
C LEU A 182 -8.19 11.95 4.28
N LEU A 183 -8.85 11.88 5.44
CA LEU A 183 -10.20 11.32 5.56
C LEU A 183 -11.26 12.36 5.19
N PRO A 184 -12.25 12.01 4.35
CA PRO A 184 -13.39 12.89 4.12
C PRO A 184 -14.25 13.02 5.38
N GLN A 185 -15.10 14.06 5.46
CA GLN A 185 -16.01 14.25 6.59
C GLN A 185 -17.02 13.10 6.71
N THR A 186 -17.59 12.67 5.57
CA THR A 186 -18.51 11.53 5.53
C THR A 186 -17.71 10.26 5.31
N ARG A 187 -17.82 9.33 6.28
CA ARG A 187 -17.00 8.11 6.35
C ARG A 187 -17.81 6.85 6.04
N SER A 188 -18.90 6.98 5.24
CA SER A 188 -19.56 5.82 4.65
C SER A 188 -18.59 5.10 3.70
N TYR A 189 -18.71 3.79 3.60
CA TYR A 189 -17.73 2.98 2.89
C TYR A 189 -18.35 1.80 2.17
N TYR A 190 -17.63 1.31 1.16
CA TYR A 190 -17.81 -0.01 0.57
C TYR A 190 -16.84 -0.98 1.24
N THR A 191 -17.25 -2.26 1.39
CA THR A 191 -16.36 -3.29 1.93
C THR A 191 -16.49 -4.60 1.19
N PHE A 192 -15.35 -5.28 1.04
CA PHE A 192 -15.23 -6.58 0.39
C PHE A 192 -13.94 -7.26 0.83
N GLY A 193 -13.86 -8.58 0.68
CA GLY A 193 -12.61 -9.33 0.77
C GLY A 193 -11.81 -9.20 -0.51
N GLY A 194 -10.50 -9.03 -0.41
CA GLY A 194 -9.63 -8.84 -1.55
C GLY A 194 -8.18 -9.24 -1.27
N SER A 195 -7.26 -8.63 -2.01
CA SER A 195 -5.82 -8.95 -1.96
C SER A 195 -4.96 -7.70 -1.84
N LEU A 196 -3.65 -7.90 -1.68
CA LEU A 196 -2.67 -6.89 -2.05
C LEU A 196 -2.78 -6.61 -3.56
N THR A 197 -2.59 -5.36 -3.97
CA THR A 197 -2.64 -4.92 -5.37
C THR A 197 -1.30 -4.98 -6.08
N ILE A 198 -0.26 -5.43 -5.39
CA ILE A 198 1.09 -5.65 -5.89
C ILE A 198 1.55 -7.08 -5.57
N PRO A 199 2.55 -7.64 -6.28
CA PRO A 199 3.15 -8.91 -5.90
C PRO A 199 3.55 -8.96 -4.42
N PRO A 200 3.25 -10.06 -3.71
CA PRO A 200 2.78 -11.35 -4.19
C PRO A 200 1.24 -11.48 -4.34
N CYS A 201 0.45 -10.41 -4.31
CA CYS A 201 -1.01 -10.38 -4.49
C CYS A 201 -1.77 -11.26 -3.47
N THR A 202 -1.24 -11.37 -2.27
CA THR A 202 -1.81 -12.21 -1.19
C THR A 202 -3.24 -11.83 -0.89
N GLU A 203 -4.14 -12.82 -0.90
CA GLU A 203 -5.56 -12.67 -0.58
C GLU A 203 -5.81 -12.62 0.95
N GLY A 204 -7.06 -12.38 1.37
CA GLY A 204 -7.43 -12.26 2.77
C GLY A 204 -7.31 -10.82 3.32
N VAL A 205 -7.17 -9.83 2.46
CA VAL A 205 -7.18 -8.41 2.83
C VAL A 205 -8.62 -7.91 2.93
N THR A 206 -8.98 -7.29 4.06
CA THR A 206 -10.27 -6.60 4.19
C THR A 206 -10.17 -5.18 3.64
N TRP A 207 -10.99 -4.85 2.64
CA TRP A 207 -11.02 -3.53 2.02
C TRP A 207 -12.18 -2.68 2.56
N PHE A 208 -11.87 -1.42 2.86
CA PHE A 208 -12.80 -0.36 3.20
C PHE A 208 -12.56 0.83 2.26
N VAL A 209 -13.36 0.97 1.21
CA VAL A 209 -13.23 2.07 0.25
C VAL A 209 -14.21 3.17 0.65
N LEU A 210 -13.71 4.34 1.03
CA LEU A 210 -14.57 5.45 1.44
C LEU A 210 -15.39 5.97 0.24
N GLN A 211 -16.71 6.13 0.43
CA GLN A 211 -17.64 6.50 -0.63
C GLN A 211 -17.49 7.96 -1.07
N THR A 212 -17.12 8.82 -0.14
CA THR A 212 -16.92 10.25 -0.40
C THR A 212 -15.44 10.48 -0.73
N PRO A 213 -15.11 11.06 -1.88
CA PRO A 213 -13.72 11.39 -2.19
C PRO A 213 -13.24 12.58 -1.36
N SER A 214 -11.96 12.55 -1.00
CA SER A 214 -11.20 13.72 -0.54
C SER A 214 -10.70 14.54 -1.74
N THR A 215 -10.01 15.64 -1.49
CA THR A 215 -9.47 16.49 -2.54
C THR A 215 -7.98 16.73 -2.36
N LEU A 216 -7.30 16.97 -3.49
CA LEU A 216 -5.92 17.44 -3.53
C LEU A 216 -5.83 18.55 -4.61
N SER A 217 -4.83 19.43 -4.50
CA SER A 217 -4.64 20.47 -5.49
C SER A 217 -4.13 19.90 -6.83
N SER A 218 -4.32 20.66 -7.91
CA SER A 218 -3.77 20.28 -9.22
C SER A 218 -2.24 20.19 -9.22
N GLU A 219 -1.56 20.99 -8.40
CA GLU A 219 -0.11 20.96 -8.25
C GLU A 219 0.38 19.69 -7.53
N GLU A 220 -0.28 19.32 -6.43
CA GLU A 220 -0.02 18.08 -5.70
C GLU A 220 -0.21 16.85 -6.61
N LEU A 221 -1.34 16.82 -7.34
CA LEU A 221 -1.62 15.75 -8.30
C LEU A 221 -0.55 15.68 -9.39
N ALA A 222 -0.22 16.80 -10.03
CA ALA A 222 0.77 16.86 -11.10
C ALA A 222 2.15 16.38 -10.62
N THR A 223 2.55 16.71 -9.39
CA THR A 223 3.81 16.29 -8.81
C THR A 223 3.86 14.78 -8.59
N LEU A 224 2.83 14.19 -7.99
CA LEU A 224 2.74 12.75 -7.76
C LEU A 224 2.61 11.96 -9.06
N ALA A 225 1.77 12.43 -10.00
CA ALA A 225 1.58 11.82 -11.31
C ALA A 225 2.86 11.86 -12.17
N LYS A 226 3.69 12.89 -12.04
CA LYS A 226 4.99 12.95 -12.72
C LYS A 226 5.96 11.90 -12.21
N LEU A 227 5.94 11.61 -10.92
CA LEU A 227 6.81 10.60 -10.30
C LEU A 227 6.39 9.18 -10.67
N TYR A 228 5.09 8.89 -10.58
CA TYR A 228 4.48 7.60 -10.93
C TYR A 228 3.20 7.82 -11.76
N PRO A 229 3.32 7.97 -13.10
CA PRO A 229 2.17 8.30 -13.94
C PRO A 229 1.13 7.18 -14.07
N HIS A 230 1.55 5.92 -13.91
CA HIS A 230 0.70 4.74 -14.07
C HIS A 230 1.17 3.62 -13.14
N ASN A 231 0.91 3.79 -11.82
CA ASN A 231 1.23 2.76 -10.83
C ASN A 231 -0.05 2.10 -10.26
N ALA A 232 -1.06 1.94 -11.10
CA ALA A 232 -2.31 1.28 -10.78
C ALA A 232 -2.38 -0.10 -11.47
N ARG A 233 -2.66 -1.14 -10.67
CA ARG A 233 -2.96 -2.47 -11.21
C ARG A 233 -4.29 -2.44 -11.96
N PRO A 234 -4.45 -3.12 -13.12
CA PRO A 234 -5.75 -3.27 -13.77
C PRO A 234 -6.80 -3.88 -12.86
N LEU A 235 -8.06 -3.52 -13.07
CA LEU A 235 -9.21 -4.06 -12.35
C LEU A 235 -9.27 -5.58 -12.49
N GLN A 236 -9.55 -6.24 -11.38
CA GLN A 236 -9.68 -7.69 -11.28
C GLN A 236 -11.15 -8.13 -11.27
N PRO A 237 -11.46 -9.35 -11.74
CA PRO A 237 -12.81 -9.88 -11.69
C PRO A 237 -13.35 -9.92 -10.27
N LEU A 238 -14.60 -9.50 -10.08
CA LEU A 238 -15.29 -9.59 -8.78
C LEU A 238 -15.54 -11.05 -8.38
N ASN A 239 -15.72 -11.95 -9.36
CA ASN A 239 -16.11 -13.33 -9.15
C ASN A 239 -17.36 -13.42 -8.26
N ASP A 240 -17.42 -14.36 -7.32
CA ASP A 240 -18.57 -14.58 -6.43
C ASP A 240 -18.61 -13.63 -5.22
N ARG A 241 -17.70 -12.64 -5.14
CA ARG A 241 -17.66 -11.69 -4.03
C ARG A 241 -18.82 -10.70 -4.08
N THR A 242 -19.33 -10.37 -2.91
CA THR A 242 -20.33 -9.32 -2.72
C THR A 242 -19.64 -8.06 -2.18
N VAL A 243 -19.86 -6.94 -2.85
CA VAL A 243 -19.50 -5.62 -2.30
C VAL A 243 -20.66 -5.11 -1.47
N ARG A 244 -20.43 -4.88 -0.18
CA ARG A 244 -21.41 -4.29 0.73
C ARG A 244 -21.16 -2.79 0.85
N ALA A 245 -22.22 -2.01 0.95
CA ALA A 245 -22.15 -0.57 1.13
C ALA A 245 -22.81 -0.18 2.44
N SER A 246 -22.12 0.62 3.26
CA SER A 246 -22.74 1.21 4.43
C SER A 246 -23.88 2.13 3.99
N ALA A 247 -25.07 1.94 4.52
CA ALA A 247 -26.15 2.91 4.38
C ALA A 247 -25.68 4.23 5.00
N GLY A 248 -25.67 5.30 4.21
CA GLY A 248 -25.37 6.62 4.75
C GLY A 248 -26.31 6.89 5.94
N LEU A 249 -25.75 7.36 7.04
CA LEU A 249 -26.55 7.91 8.12
C LEU A 249 -27.31 9.11 7.52
N ARG A 250 -28.62 8.94 7.31
CA ARG A 250 -29.51 10.03 6.92
C ARG A 250 -29.72 10.96 8.10
#